data_8714b5cd018320b4b3db13dc66e06766
#
_entry.id   8714b5cd018320b4b3db13dc66e06766
#
_cell.length_a   1.000
_cell.length_b   1.000
_cell.length_c   1.000
_cell.angle_alpha   90.00
_cell.angle_beta   90.00
_cell.angle_gamma   90.00
#
_symmetry.space_group_name_H-M   'P 1'
#
loop_
_entity.id
_entity.type
_entity.pdbx_description
1 polymer ?
#
loop_
_entity_poly.entity_id
_entity_poly.type
_entity_poly.pdbx_seq_one_letter_code
_entity_poly.pdbx_strand_id
1 'polypeptide(L)'
;MRSSSAWRVRLLAIAAGAFYFLSFPPYDLRPLGWVALAPLVIAIRRSESGRRAFLAGATTAMVTVLGGYFWIADTAHRFWQAPWPFAILLLLIYGTFAQIHFTVFAWLSWRSRRVFDRAPALCYATLFTACEIVVPRIFPDKLGHTQIDSGALAFASALVGTHGLTFAVAWVAASAAVLLDGAWRERRRLVELGLALAAVAGLGLGGARQESTFAASPIARTLDVAIVQSNLGDPEALATDLGSVTQAIDSTIAMYLGLTYRSVAGRHVDFVVWPETALPSMPRPRVLAPLQVMVGSLGTPLLFGGYDSERLSGSRWRLYNAAFHMAPNGDLVDRYYKHKLLLFGEYVPFSERFPVLIDLLPTPGEFTPGPGPEVFDVGGVPLSPLICYELLFPRVVRASLRAGGQVLVNFTNDYWFGRHMEPLQHLQLTRMCAIETGRPIVRATNTGISALIDHRGQVIAQSGLWTQEVLFGRLPVPEPMWTPYARWGERVTAALAGVCWLVVGLMWAVLRPRRRAPATGEPPAESASAGHHGSPTAGSLAGAETRGGGRASA
;
A
#
# COMPACT_ATOMS: atom_id res chain seq x y z
N MET A 1 38.12 -2.22 -16.20
CA MET A 1 36.95 -1.36 -16.39
C MET A 1 35.58 -1.98 -16.02
N ARG A 2 35.42 -3.32 -15.92
CA ARG A 2 34.12 -3.97 -15.58
C ARG A 2 33.71 -3.84 -14.10
N SER A 3 34.62 -3.64 -13.16
CA SER A 3 34.31 -3.53 -11.72
C SER A 3 33.73 -2.16 -11.33
N SER A 4 34.11 -1.08 -12.02
CA SER A 4 33.66 0.28 -11.70
C SER A 4 32.19 0.56 -12.06
N SER A 5 31.58 -0.27 -12.90
CA SER A 5 30.15 -0.16 -13.27
C SER A 5 29.22 -0.80 -12.22
N ALA A 6 29.61 -1.93 -11.63
CA ALA A 6 28.74 -2.70 -10.74
C ALA A 6 28.48 -2.00 -9.39
N TRP A 7 29.49 -1.35 -8.78
CA TRP A 7 29.33 -0.64 -7.52
C TRP A 7 28.42 0.59 -7.67
N ARG A 8 28.51 1.30 -8.82
CA ARG A 8 27.61 2.45 -9.10
C ARG A 8 26.14 2.03 -9.20
N VAL A 9 25.86 0.89 -9.85
CA VAL A 9 24.49 0.33 -9.91
C VAL A 9 23.99 0.00 -8.51
N ARG A 10 24.82 -0.59 -7.65
CA ARG A 10 24.43 -0.88 -6.26
C ARG A 10 24.18 0.38 -5.45
N LEU A 11 25.04 1.40 -5.54
CA LEU A 11 24.83 2.67 -4.84
C LEU A 11 23.52 3.37 -5.28
N LEU A 12 23.21 3.35 -6.58
CA LEU A 12 21.95 3.88 -7.09
C LEU A 12 20.74 3.10 -6.54
N ALA A 13 20.82 1.78 -6.46
CA ALA A 13 19.78 0.96 -5.87
C ALA A 13 19.57 1.23 -4.37
N ILE A 14 20.67 1.41 -3.62
CA ILE A 14 20.64 1.82 -2.21
C ILE A 14 20.00 3.20 -2.08
N ALA A 15 20.40 4.17 -2.90
CA ALA A 15 19.84 5.52 -2.87
C ALA A 15 18.33 5.52 -3.17
N ALA A 16 17.87 4.70 -4.11
CA ALA A 16 16.46 4.57 -4.42
C ALA A 16 15.65 4.07 -3.20
N GLY A 17 16.12 3.00 -2.55
CA GLY A 17 15.48 2.47 -1.34
C GLY A 17 15.50 3.47 -0.19
N ALA A 18 16.63 4.19 -0.01
CA ALA A 18 16.76 5.22 0.99
C ALA A 18 15.79 6.39 0.74
N PHE A 19 15.71 6.90 -0.47
CA PHE A 19 14.77 7.98 -0.80
C PHE A 19 13.32 7.56 -0.64
N TYR A 20 13.01 6.29 -0.94
CA TYR A 20 11.65 5.77 -0.75
C TYR A 20 11.27 5.77 0.72
N PHE A 21 12.01 5.07 1.61
CA PHE A 21 11.61 4.98 3.01
C PHE A 21 11.72 6.32 3.75
N LEU A 22 12.69 7.15 3.42
CA LEU A 22 12.83 8.49 4.03
C LEU A 22 11.67 9.43 3.66
N SER A 23 10.93 9.14 2.58
CA SER A 23 9.76 9.93 2.19
C SER A 23 8.49 9.58 2.98
N PHE A 24 8.54 8.56 3.85
CA PHE A 24 7.45 8.14 4.72
C PHE A 24 7.73 8.45 6.20
N PRO A 25 6.68 8.46 7.07
CA PRO A 25 6.88 8.55 8.51
C PRO A 25 7.81 7.44 9.06
N PRO A 26 8.57 7.72 10.10
CA PRO A 26 8.61 8.96 10.87
C PRO A 26 9.52 10.06 10.28
N TYR A 27 10.20 9.80 9.17
CA TYR A 27 11.18 10.71 8.58
C TYR A 27 10.51 11.88 7.83
N ASP A 28 9.42 11.62 7.12
CA ASP A 28 8.59 12.59 6.39
C ASP A 28 9.35 13.53 5.42
N LEU A 29 10.48 13.08 4.88
CA LEU A 29 11.20 13.80 3.84
C LEU A 29 10.48 13.65 2.48
N ARG A 30 9.21 14.06 2.44
CA ARG A 30 8.27 13.83 1.33
C ARG A 30 8.73 14.27 -0.05
N PRO A 31 9.51 15.38 -0.21
CA PRO A 31 10.07 15.75 -1.50
C PRO A 31 10.92 14.64 -2.14
N LEU A 32 11.53 13.75 -1.33
CA LEU A 32 12.28 12.61 -1.84
C LEU A 32 11.40 11.62 -2.62
N GLY A 33 10.10 11.56 -2.35
CA GLY A 33 9.15 10.73 -3.11
C GLY A 33 9.18 11.05 -4.61
N TRP A 34 9.37 12.32 -4.99
CA TRP A 34 9.44 12.77 -6.38
C TRP A 34 10.68 12.26 -7.13
N VAL A 35 11.71 11.87 -6.42
CA VAL A 35 12.98 11.39 -6.99
C VAL A 35 13.32 9.95 -6.57
N ALA A 36 12.54 9.33 -5.69
CA ALA A 36 12.83 8.02 -5.13
C ALA A 36 13.05 6.94 -6.20
N LEU A 37 12.26 6.96 -7.27
CA LEU A 37 12.38 5.98 -8.35
C LEU A 37 13.54 6.28 -9.32
N ALA A 38 14.02 7.54 -9.39
CA ALA A 38 15.01 7.96 -10.38
C ALA A 38 16.33 7.18 -10.29
N PRO A 39 16.96 6.97 -9.11
CA PRO A 39 18.19 6.21 -9.03
C PRO A 39 18.00 4.75 -9.48
N LEU A 40 16.85 4.11 -9.16
CA LEU A 40 16.58 2.74 -9.60
C LEU A 40 16.44 2.66 -11.13
N VAL A 41 15.75 3.61 -11.76
CA VAL A 41 15.64 3.67 -13.22
C VAL A 41 17.02 3.82 -13.87
N ILE A 42 17.89 4.68 -13.34
CA ILE A 42 19.27 4.82 -13.81
C ILE A 42 20.05 3.51 -13.63
N ALA A 43 19.88 2.83 -12.47
CA ALA A 43 20.52 1.55 -12.20
C ALA A 43 20.08 0.47 -13.20
N ILE A 44 18.79 0.39 -13.54
CA ILE A 44 18.22 -0.54 -14.52
C ILE A 44 18.82 -0.26 -15.91
N ARG A 45 18.85 1.01 -16.33
CA ARG A 45 19.38 1.43 -17.63
C ARG A 45 20.86 1.11 -17.81
N ARG A 46 21.65 1.21 -16.73
CA ARG A 46 23.08 0.89 -16.69
C ARG A 46 23.38 -0.60 -16.44
N SER A 47 22.33 -1.42 -16.20
CA SER A 47 22.49 -2.85 -15.97
C SER A 47 22.81 -3.61 -17.27
N GLU A 48 23.93 -4.32 -17.30
CA GLU A 48 24.38 -5.10 -18.46
C GLU A 48 23.59 -6.41 -18.64
N SER A 49 22.94 -6.89 -17.58
CA SER A 49 22.19 -8.16 -17.59
C SER A 49 20.91 -8.07 -16.73
N GLY A 50 19.92 -8.93 -17.05
CA GLY A 50 18.69 -9.04 -16.28
C GLY A 50 18.95 -9.43 -14.82
N ARG A 51 19.99 -10.22 -14.55
CA ARG A 51 20.40 -10.55 -13.18
C ARG A 51 20.86 -9.30 -12.42
N ARG A 52 21.62 -8.39 -13.05
CA ARG A 52 22.04 -7.14 -12.38
C ARG A 52 20.85 -6.21 -12.11
N ALA A 53 19.91 -6.10 -13.06
CA ALA A 53 18.68 -5.32 -12.86
C ALA A 53 17.82 -5.92 -11.75
N PHE A 54 17.66 -7.24 -11.72
CA PHE A 54 16.96 -7.96 -10.65
C PHE A 54 17.61 -7.66 -9.30
N LEU A 55 18.93 -7.77 -9.18
CA LEU A 55 19.66 -7.49 -7.95
C LEU A 55 19.57 -6.01 -7.54
N ALA A 56 19.50 -5.07 -8.49
CA ALA A 56 19.26 -3.67 -8.18
C ALA A 56 17.87 -3.47 -7.56
N GLY A 57 16.83 -4.06 -8.15
CA GLY A 57 15.47 -4.03 -7.59
C GLY A 57 15.40 -4.68 -6.20
N ALA A 58 16.05 -5.85 -6.03
CA ALA A 58 16.11 -6.54 -4.74
C ALA A 58 16.88 -5.72 -3.67
N THR A 59 17.97 -5.04 -4.06
CA THR A 59 18.68 -4.12 -3.17
C THR A 59 17.80 -2.95 -2.76
N THR A 60 17.07 -2.34 -3.71
CA THR A 60 16.13 -1.26 -3.40
C THR A 60 15.05 -1.73 -2.43
N ALA A 61 14.42 -2.89 -2.70
CA ALA A 61 13.42 -3.49 -1.82
C ALA A 61 13.97 -3.73 -0.41
N MET A 62 15.15 -4.33 -0.30
CA MET A 62 15.78 -4.62 1.00
C MET A 62 16.12 -3.36 1.78
N VAL A 63 16.70 -2.34 1.14
CA VAL A 63 16.99 -1.05 1.80
C VAL A 63 15.72 -0.36 2.26
N THR A 64 14.65 -0.39 1.44
CA THR A 64 13.34 0.13 1.82
C THR A 64 12.81 -0.58 3.07
N VAL A 65 12.94 -1.91 3.15
CA VAL A 65 12.45 -2.69 4.29
C VAL A 65 13.30 -2.44 5.53
N LEU A 66 14.61 -2.43 5.42
CA LEU A 66 15.50 -2.19 6.57
C LEU A 66 15.29 -0.79 7.17
N GLY A 67 15.02 0.22 6.35
CA GLY A 67 14.81 1.59 6.82
C GLY A 67 13.37 1.91 7.20
N GLY A 68 12.38 1.33 6.52
CA GLY A 68 10.96 1.68 6.69
C GLY A 68 10.13 0.65 7.47
N TYR A 69 10.64 -0.58 7.67
CA TYR A 69 9.87 -1.69 8.27
C TYR A 69 10.63 -2.41 9.39
N PHE A 70 11.59 -1.75 10.01
CA PHE A 70 12.35 -2.32 11.12
C PHE A 70 11.45 -2.77 12.28
N TRP A 71 10.27 -2.18 12.40
CA TRP A 71 9.25 -2.56 13.36
C TRP A 71 8.85 -4.04 13.28
N ILE A 72 9.05 -4.72 12.15
CA ILE A 72 8.81 -6.17 12.02
C ILE A 72 9.80 -6.98 12.85
N ALA A 73 11.08 -6.58 12.88
CA ALA A 73 12.05 -7.22 13.76
C ALA A 73 11.73 -6.92 15.24
N ASP A 74 11.32 -5.70 15.54
CA ASP A 74 10.88 -5.31 16.88
C ASP A 74 9.65 -6.13 17.33
N THR A 75 8.67 -6.33 16.45
CA THR A 75 7.52 -7.21 16.68
C THR A 75 7.97 -8.63 16.97
N ALA A 76 8.82 -9.22 16.14
CA ALA A 76 9.31 -10.58 16.34
C ALA A 76 10.08 -10.73 17.67
N HIS A 77 10.89 -9.73 18.02
CA HIS A 77 11.63 -9.72 19.27
C HIS A 77 10.71 -9.65 20.49
N ARG A 78 9.72 -8.76 20.48
CA ARG A 78 8.83 -8.52 21.63
C ARG A 78 7.79 -9.61 21.81
N PHE A 79 7.11 -10.03 20.74
CA PHE A 79 5.98 -10.95 20.84
C PHE A 79 6.39 -12.41 20.79
N TRP A 80 7.34 -12.74 19.91
CA TRP A 80 7.82 -14.12 19.83
C TRP A 80 9.02 -14.36 20.73
N GLN A 81 9.39 -13.35 21.54
CA GLN A 81 10.60 -13.38 22.38
C GLN A 81 11.84 -13.86 21.60
N ALA A 82 11.84 -13.61 20.29
CA ALA A 82 12.87 -14.04 19.39
C ALA A 82 14.19 -13.31 19.70
N PRO A 83 15.32 -13.99 19.81
CA PRO A 83 16.62 -13.33 19.92
C PRO A 83 16.83 -12.37 18.73
N TRP A 84 17.46 -11.21 18.96
CA TRP A 84 17.69 -10.21 17.92
C TRP A 84 18.25 -10.76 16.60
N PRO A 85 19.23 -11.69 16.59
CA PRO A 85 19.73 -12.27 15.33
C PRO A 85 18.63 -12.97 14.53
N PHE A 86 17.71 -13.67 15.20
CA PHE A 86 16.58 -14.35 14.57
C PHE A 86 15.51 -13.36 14.11
N ALA A 87 15.21 -12.34 14.91
CA ALA A 87 14.29 -11.25 14.53
C ALA A 87 14.77 -10.50 13.28
N ILE A 88 16.08 -10.22 13.21
CA ILE A 88 16.70 -9.61 12.02
C ILE A 88 16.63 -10.56 10.81
N LEU A 89 16.89 -11.87 11.02
CA LEU A 89 16.73 -12.86 9.95
C LEU A 89 15.31 -12.87 9.39
N LEU A 90 14.30 -12.82 10.26
CA LEU A 90 12.88 -12.72 9.85
C LEU A 90 12.61 -11.44 9.05
N LEU A 91 13.17 -10.30 9.47
CA LEU A 91 13.06 -9.05 8.71
C LEU A 91 13.71 -9.17 7.32
N LEU A 92 14.86 -9.83 7.20
CA LEU A 92 15.53 -10.07 5.92
C LEU A 92 14.69 -11.00 5.02
N ILE A 93 14.12 -12.06 5.59
CA ILE A 93 13.19 -12.94 4.87
C ILE A 93 11.96 -12.15 4.42
N TYR A 94 11.33 -11.41 5.33
CA TYR A 94 10.21 -10.54 5.01
C TYR A 94 10.56 -9.55 3.88
N GLY A 95 11.75 -8.94 3.93
CA GLY A 95 12.25 -7.99 2.94
C GLY A 95 12.36 -8.56 1.53
N THR A 96 12.54 -9.88 1.40
CA THR A 96 12.55 -10.52 0.07
C THR A 96 11.18 -10.53 -0.59
N PHE A 97 10.09 -10.49 0.18
CA PHE A 97 8.72 -10.60 -0.30
C PHE A 97 7.90 -9.31 -0.17
N ALA A 98 8.15 -8.53 0.90
CA ALA A 98 7.32 -7.38 1.25
C ALA A 98 7.28 -6.30 0.17
N GLN A 99 8.44 -5.98 -0.41
CA GLN A 99 8.60 -4.95 -1.44
C GLN A 99 9.09 -5.56 -2.78
N ILE A 100 8.69 -6.81 -3.05
CA ILE A 100 9.13 -7.56 -4.23
C ILE A 100 8.75 -6.85 -5.55
N HIS A 101 7.78 -5.95 -5.52
CA HIS A 101 7.38 -5.17 -6.69
C HIS A 101 8.55 -4.37 -7.30
N PHE A 102 9.51 -3.87 -6.49
CA PHE A 102 10.73 -3.23 -7.00
C PHE A 102 11.59 -4.21 -7.80
N THR A 103 11.69 -5.44 -7.33
CA THR A 103 12.47 -6.50 -7.98
C THR A 103 11.84 -6.90 -9.32
N VAL A 104 10.51 -7.12 -9.30
CA VAL A 104 9.72 -7.44 -10.50
C VAL A 104 9.79 -6.31 -11.51
N PHE A 105 9.57 -5.07 -11.06
CA PHE A 105 9.67 -3.87 -11.88
C PHE A 105 11.05 -3.75 -12.56
N ALA A 106 12.12 -3.90 -11.79
CA ALA A 106 13.48 -3.75 -12.32
C ALA A 106 13.79 -4.83 -13.37
N TRP A 107 13.42 -6.07 -13.11
CA TRP A 107 13.63 -7.18 -14.04
C TRP A 107 12.79 -7.03 -15.31
N LEU A 108 11.51 -6.73 -15.20
CA LEU A 108 10.61 -6.52 -16.33
C LEU A 108 11.04 -5.31 -17.16
N SER A 109 11.44 -4.21 -16.54
CA SER A 109 11.94 -3.01 -17.21
C SER A 109 13.18 -3.33 -18.03
N TRP A 110 14.13 -4.08 -17.48
CA TRP A 110 15.31 -4.50 -18.24
C TRP A 110 14.96 -5.45 -19.39
N ARG A 111 14.03 -6.38 -19.18
CA ARG A 111 13.58 -7.34 -20.21
C ARG A 111 12.88 -6.63 -21.38
N SER A 112 12.15 -5.56 -21.08
CA SER A 112 11.33 -4.80 -22.05
C SER A 112 12.06 -3.57 -22.61
N ARG A 113 13.33 -3.34 -22.29
CA ARG A 113 14.06 -2.11 -22.63
C ARG A 113 14.03 -1.75 -24.12
N ARG A 114 13.97 -2.75 -25.03
CA ARG A 114 13.88 -2.51 -26.47
C ARG A 114 12.53 -1.89 -26.88
N VAL A 115 11.48 -2.15 -26.13
CA VAL A 115 10.15 -1.58 -26.35
C VAL A 115 10.07 -0.15 -25.80
N PHE A 116 10.89 0.17 -24.80
CA PHE A 116 10.88 1.44 -24.08
C PHE A 116 11.56 2.60 -24.84
N ASP A 117 12.21 2.34 -26.00
CA ASP A 117 13.01 3.36 -26.71
C ASP A 117 12.21 4.60 -27.12
N ARG A 118 10.91 4.47 -27.37
CA ARG A 118 10.07 5.58 -27.84
C ARG A 118 9.66 6.54 -26.71
N ALA A 119 9.17 6.02 -25.59
CA ALA A 119 8.71 6.80 -24.45
C ALA A 119 9.15 6.11 -23.14
N PRO A 120 10.45 6.09 -22.81
CA PRO A 120 10.96 5.29 -21.71
C PRO A 120 10.41 5.69 -20.36
N ALA A 121 10.26 6.99 -20.09
CA ALA A 121 9.79 7.45 -18.79
C ALA A 121 8.33 7.05 -18.55
N LEU A 122 7.48 7.19 -19.56
CA LEU A 122 6.08 6.74 -19.48
C LEU A 122 5.98 5.22 -19.33
N CYS A 123 6.83 4.45 -20.02
CA CYS A 123 6.92 3.00 -19.87
C CYS A 123 7.31 2.61 -18.43
N TYR A 124 8.33 3.25 -17.85
CA TYR A 124 8.73 3.00 -16.46
C TYR A 124 7.62 3.34 -15.48
N ALA A 125 6.95 4.48 -15.63
CA ALA A 125 5.85 4.90 -14.77
C ALA A 125 4.68 3.90 -14.83
N THR A 126 4.27 3.53 -16.04
CA THR A 126 3.18 2.55 -16.25
C THR A 126 3.52 1.21 -15.63
N LEU A 127 4.74 0.70 -15.89
CA LEU A 127 5.15 -0.60 -15.38
C LEU A 127 5.31 -0.60 -13.85
N PHE A 128 5.86 0.47 -13.26
CA PHE A 128 6.00 0.59 -11.81
C PHE A 128 4.62 0.58 -11.13
N THR A 129 3.70 1.41 -11.62
CA THR A 129 2.33 1.46 -11.09
C THR A 129 1.60 0.14 -11.27
N ALA A 130 1.76 -0.53 -12.42
CA ALA A 130 1.20 -1.85 -12.64
C ALA A 130 1.77 -2.88 -11.65
N CYS A 131 3.07 -2.86 -11.37
CA CYS A 131 3.68 -3.71 -10.34
C CYS A 131 3.13 -3.40 -8.95
N GLU A 132 2.93 -2.12 -8.61
CA GLU A 132 2.32 -1.72 -7.33
C GLU A 132 0.88 -2.23 -7.16
N ILE A 133 0.09 -2.28 -8.25
CA ILE A 133 -1.30 -2.76 -8.23
C ILE A 133 -1.41 -4.29 -8.20
N VAL A 134 -0.56 -4.98 -8.99
CA VAL A 134 -0.73 -6.42 -9.27
C VAL A 134 0.08 -7.29 -8.33
N VAL A 135 1.29 -6.84 -7.94
CA VAL A 135 2.16 -7.65 -7.09
C VAL A 135 1.65 -7.62 -5.64
N PRO A 136 1.30 -8.77 -5.04
CA PRO A 136 0.83 -8.81 -3.67
C PRO A 136 1.86 -8.25 -2.70
N ARG A 137 1.39 -7.42 -1.76
CA ARG A 137 2.20 -6.85 -0.68
C ARG A 137 1.50 -7.04 0.65
N ILE A 138 2.28 -7.29 1.70
CA ILE A 138 1.73 -7.49 3.04
C ILE A 138 1.27 -6.16 3.60
N PHE A 139 2.10 -5.12 3.52
CA PHE A 139 1.73 -3.75 3.89
C PHE A 139 1.60 -2.91 2.60
N PRO A 140 0.41 -2.38 2.28
CA PRO A 140 0.11 -1.79 0.97
C PRO A 140 0.43 -0.29 0.88
N ASP A 141 1.60 0.14 1.38
CA ASP A 141 2.12 1.49 1.11
C ASP A 141 2.32 1.71 -0.39
N LYS A 142 2.20 2.94 -0.84
CA LYS A 142 2.33 3.31 -2.26
C LYS A 142 3.13 4.59 -2.36
N LEU A 143 3.91 4.74 -3.44
CA LEU A 143 4.67 5.98 -3.68
C LEU A 143 3.75 7.22 -3.64
N GLY A 144 2.51 7.10 -4.11
CA GLY A 144 1.51 8.17 -4.07
C GLY A 144 1.13 8.64 -2.67
N HIS A 145 1.27 7.79 -1.62
CA HIS A 145 0.99 8.20 -0.24
C HIS A 145 1.93 9.30 0.26
N THR A 146 3.11 9.45 -0.32
CA THR A 146 4.03 10.55 0.00
C THR A 146 3.43 11.92 -0.30
N GLN A 147 2.33 11.98 -1.06
CA GLN A 147 1.68 13.20 -1.48
C GLN A 147 0.54 13.66 -0.55
N ILE A 148 0.32 13.03 0.62
CA ILE A 148 -0.81 13.31 1.52
C ILE A 148 -0.91 14.78 1.96
N ASP A 149 0.21 15.46 2.14
CA ASP A 149 0.22 16.87 2.53
C ASP A 149 0.71 17.81 1.40
N SER A 150 0.58 17.35 0.14
CA SER A 150 0.91 18.17 -1.04
C SER A 150 -0.24 19.11 -1.46
N GLY A 151 -1.08 19.54 -0.54
CA GLY A 151 -2.22 20.43 -0.81
C GLY A 151 -3.18 19.84 -1.84
N ALA A 152 -3.52 20.64 -2.86
CA ALA A 152 -4.46 20.24 -3.89
C ALA A 152 -4.13 18.88 -4.56
N LEU A 153 -2.84 18.53 -4.68
CA LEU A 153 -2.46 17.28 -5.31
C LEU A 153 -2.92 16.05 -4.49
N ALA A 154 -2.96 16.14 -3.16
CA ALA A 154 -3.49 15.06 -2.32
C ALA A 154 -4.95 14.75 -2.67
N PHE A 155 -5.76 15.78 -2.93
CA PHE A 155 -7.18 15.63 -3.30
C PHE A 155 -7.39 15.02 -4.69
N ALA A 156 -6.36 15.02 -5.56
CA ALA A 156 -6.43 14.27 -6.80
C ALA A 156 -6.56 12.76 -6.57
N SER A 157 -6.20 12.24 -5.38
CA SER A 157 -6.45 10.83 -5.04
C SER A 157 -7.93 10.47 -5.05
N ALA A 158 -8.83 11.41 -4.74
CA ALA A 158 -10.28 11.21 -4.89
C ALA A 158 -10.71 11.01 -6.34
N LEU A 159 -9.93 11.51 -7.31
CA LEU A 159 -10.19 11.37 -8.74
C LEU A 159 -9.58 10.07 -9.30
N VAL A 160 -8.29 9.86 -9.07
CA VAL A 160 -7.49 8.82 -9.74
C VAL A 160 -6.93 7.76 -8.78
N GLY A 161 -7.20 7.86 -7.50
CA GLY A 161 -6.63 7.02 -6.44
C GLY A 161 -5.16 7.30 -6.16
N THR A 162 -4.66 6.74 -5.07
CA THR A 162 -3.24 6.86 -4.71
C THR A 162 -2.32 6.25 -5.78
N HIS A 163 -2.75 5.19 -6.48
CA HIS A 163 -1.99 4.63 -7.60
C HIS A 163 -1.89 5.61 -8.80
N GLY A 164 -2.90 6.47 -9.00
CA GLY A 164 -2.82 7.54 -10.00
C GLY A 164 -1.79 8.59 -9.62
N LEU A 165 -1.67 8.91 -8.33
CA LEU A 165 -0.58 9.75 -7.82
C LEU A 165 0.78 9.06 -7.97
N THR A 166 0.88 7.76 -7.64
CA THR A 166 2.09 6.95 -7.90
C THR A 166 2.51 7.07 -9.36
N PHE A 167 1.56 6.91 -10.31
CA PHE A 167 1.84 7.01 -11.73
C PHE A 167 2.44 8.37 -12.12
N ALA A 168 1.85 9.46 -11.66
CA ALA A 168 2.31 10.81 -11.96
C ALA A 168 3.70 11.09 -11.37
N VAL A 169 3.92 10.76 -10.11
CA VAL A 169 5.20 10.91 -9.40
C VAL A 169 6.28 10.05 -10.07
N ALA A 170 5.98 8.78 -10.38
CA ALA A 170 6.89 7.88 -11.05
C ALA A 170 7.25 8.37 -12.45
N TRP A 171 6.30 9.00 -13.18
CA TRP A 171 6.57 9.53 -14.51
C TRP A 171 7.55 10.71 -14.46
N VAL A 172 7.39 11.62 -13.51
CA VAL A 172 8.35 12.72 -13.28
C VAL A 172 9.72 12.15 -12.89
N ALA A 173 9.78 11.24 -11.92
CA ALA A 173 11.03 10.61 -11.48
C ALA A 173 11.75 9.87 -12.61
N ALA A 174 11.01 9.11 -13.41
CA ALA A 174 11.57 8.39 -14.56
C ALA A 174 12.04 9.33 -15.67
N SER A 175 11.30 10.44 -15.92
CA SER A 175 11.71 11.47 -16.88
C SER A 175 13.03 12.14 -16.46
N ALA A 176 13.14 12.51 -15.17
CA ALA A 176 14.37 13.04 -14.62
C ALA A 176 15.53 12.03 -14.74
N ALA A 177 15.28 10.75 -14.42
CA ALA A 177 16.28 9.69 -14.55
C ALA A 177 16.80 9.53 -15.99
N VAL A 178 15.90 9.53 -16.98
CA VAL A 178 16.25 9.39 -18.40
C VAL A 178 17.10 10.59 -18.87
N LEU A 179 16.76 11.79 -18.43
CA LEU A 179 17.53 13.00 -18.76
C LEU A 179 18.91 12.98 -18.13
N LEU A 180 19.00 12.66 -16.83
CA LEU A 180 20.27 12.57 -16.09
C LEU A 180 21.20 11.46 -16.61
N ASP A 181 20.65 10.41 -17.20
CA ASP A 181 21.41 9.31 -17.80
C ASP A 181 21.91 9.62 -19.23
N GLY A 182 22.00 10.88 -19.60
CA GLY A 182 22.65 11.36 -20.82
C GLY A 182 21.72 11.77 -21.98
N ALA A 183 20.41 11.70 -21.80
CA ALA A 183 19.43 12.04 -22.85
C ALA A 183 18.99 13.52 -22.85
N TRP A 184 19.67 14.39 -22.08
CA TRP A 184 19.25 15.80 -21.90
C TRP A 184 19.25 16.63 -23.21
N ARG A 185 19.98 16.22 -24.25
CA ARG A 185 19.99 16.88 -25.58
C ARG A 185 18.87 16.41 -26.51
N GLU A 186 18.16 15.33 -26.13
CA GLU A 186 17.09 14.81 -26.97
C GLU A 186 15.80 15.60 -26.69
N ARG A 187 15.39 16.48 -27.65
CA ARG A 187 14.16 17.28 -27.55
C ARG A 187 12.94 16.45 -27.11
N ARG A 188 12.85 15.21 -27.54
CA ARG A 188 11.74 14.31 -27.21
C ARG A 188 11.68 13.99 -25.72
N ARG A 189 12.83 13.88 -25.03
CA ARG A 189 12.88 13.60 -23.58
C ARG A 189 12.46 14.81 -22.76
N LEU A 190 12.82 16.00 -23.22
CA LEU A 190 12.33 17.24 -22.61
C LEU A 190 10.82 17.39 -22.79
N VAL A 191 10.28 17.01 -23.95
CA VAL A 191 8.83 16.98 -24.19
C VAL A 191 8.16 15.97 -23.28
N GLU A 192 8.73 14.78 -23.09
CA GLU A 192 8.18 13.75 -22.20
C GLU A 192 8.13 14.24 -20.73
N LEU A 193 9.19 14.92 -20.25
CA LEU A 193 9.17 15.58 -18.94
C LEU A 193 8.11 16.68 -18.87
N GLY A 194 8.00 17.51 -19.91
CA GLY A 194 6.98 18.56 -19.99
C GLY A 194 5.57 18.00 -19.88
N LEU A 195 5.30 16.87 -20.53
CA LEU A 195 4.01 16.17 -20.44
C LEU A 195 3.77 15.57 -19.06
N ALA A 196 4.80 15.00 -18.42
CA ALA A 196 4.69 14.50 -17.03
C ALA A 196 4.34 15.63 -16.06
N LEU A 197 5.02 16.78 -16.18
CA LEU A 197 4.73 17.97 -15.37
C LEU A 197 3.33 18.54 -15.65
N ALA A 198 2.91 18.54 -16.92
CA ALA A 198 1.56 18.96 -17.30
C ALA A 198 0.49 18.02 -16.72
N ALA A 199 0.74 16.70 -16.69
CA ALA A 199 -0.15 15.74 -16.06
C ALA A 199 -0.26 15.99 -14.53
N VAL A 200 0.88 16.26 -13.85
CA VAL A 200 0.88 16.65 -12.43
C VAL A 200 0.11 17.94 -12.20
N ALA A 201 0.32 18.96 -13.03
CA ALA A 201 -0.42 20.22 -12.95
C ALA A 201 -1.92 20.01 -13.17
N GLY A 202 -2.31 19.18 -14.15
CA GLY A 202 -3.70 18.81 -14.40
C GLY A 202 -4.33 18.08 -13.22
N LEU A 203 -3.60 17.15 -12.59
CA LEU A 203 -4.03 16.49 -11.36
C LEU A 203 -4.15 17.48 -10.20
N GLY A 204 -3.21 18.43 -10.06
CA GLY A 204 -3.29 19.49 -9.06
C GLY A 204 -4.52 20.39 -9.24
N LEU A 205 -4.83 20.78 -10.48
CA LEU A 205 -6.04 21.55 -10.80
C LEU A 205 -7.33 20.75 -10.50
N GLY A 206 -7.36 19.48 -10.93
CA GLY A 206 -8.46 18.57 -10.61
C GLY A 206 -8.63 18.37 -9.10
N GLY A 207 -7.52 18.21 -8.39
CA GLY A 207 -7.49 18.09 -6.93
C GLY A 207 -7.97 19.36 -6.23
N ALA A 208 -7.55 20.55 -6.69
CA ALA A 208 -8.04 21.84 -6.15
C ALA A 208 -9.57 21.97 -6.31
N ARG A 209 -10.10 21.55 -7.47
CA ARG A 209 -11.54 21.50 -7.68
C ARG A 209 -12.21 20.52 -6.73
N GLN A 210 -11.61 19.33 -6.52
CA GLN A 210 -12.15 18.33 -5.60
C GLN A 210 -12.10 18.82 -4.15
N GLU A 211 -11.02 19.49 -3.75
CA GLU A 211 -10.88 20.13 -2.44
C GLU A 211 -12.00 21.15 -2.22
N SER A 212 -12.25 22.02 -3.21
CA SER A 212 -13.35 22.97 -3.17
C SER A 212 -14.72 22.29 -3.07
N THR A 213 -14.90 21.16 -3.79
CA THR A 213 -16.13 20.35 -3.70
C THR A 213 -16.32 19.80 -2.30
N PHE A 214 -15.26 19.26 -1.69
CA PHE A 214 -15.31 18.76 -0.31
C PHE A 214 -15.57 19.88 0.70
N ALA A 215 -14.95 21.04 0.53
CA ALA A 215 -15.16 22.20 1.40
C ALA A 215 -16.59 22.76 1.32
N ALA A 216 -17.21 22.67 0.14
CA ALA A 216 -18.59 23.12 -0.10
C ALA A 216 -19.64 22.05 0.24
N SER A 217 -19.23 20.83 0.60
CA SER A 217 -20.17 19.73 0.90
C SER A 217 -21.01 20.07 2.15
N PRO A 218 -22.35 20.02 2.05
CA PRO A 218 -23.20 20.22 3.21
C PRO A 218 -22.89 19.17 4.28
N ILE A 219 -22.78 19.59 5.53
CA ILE A 219 -22.67 18.69 6.67
C ILE A 219 -24.06 18.26 7.08
N ALA A 220 -24.39 16.99 6.80
CA ALA A 220 -25.69 16.42 7.13
C ALA A 220 -25.87 16.28 8.65
N ARG A 221 -24.79 15.93 9.34
CA ARG A 221 -24.76 15.74 10.79
C ARG A 221 -23.36 15.91 11.35
N THR A 222 -23.28 16.31 12.61
CA THR A 222 -22.03 16.27 13.40
C THR A 222 -22.22 15.27 14.51
N LEU A 223 -21.29 14.33 14.66
CA LEU A 223 -21.32 13.29 15.68
C LEU A 223 -20.33 13.64 16.80
N ASP A 224 -20.82 13.61 18.03
CA ASP A 224 -19.98 13.71 19.22
C ASP A 224 -19.48 12.29 19.57
N VAL A 225 -18.19 12.04 19.39
CA VAL A 225 -17.56 10.71 19.48
C VAL A 225 -16.60 10.66 20.66
N ALA A 226 -16.65 9.58 21.43
CA ALA A 226 -15.63 9.23 22.42
C ALA A 226 -14.88 7.97 22.00
N ILE A 227 -13.55 8.02 21.95
CA ILE A 227 -12.68 6.87 21.67
C ILE A 227 -11.90 6.56 22.94
N VAL A 228 -12.00 5.32 23.41
CA VAL A 228 -11.32 4.89 24.65
C VAL A 228 -10.03 4.17 24.27
N GLN A 229 -8.90 4.80 24.52
CA GLN A 229 -7.57 4.24 24.38
C GLN A 229 -7.06 3.78 25.74
N SER A 230 -7.04 2.47 25.98
CA SER A 230 -6.69 1.93 27.30
C SER A 230 -5.19 1.85 27.54
N ASN A 231 -4.38 1.86 26.48
CA ASN A 231 -2.94 1.61 26.53
C ASN A 231 -2.58 0.29 27.27
N LEU A 232 -3.47 -0.68 27.20
CA LEU A 232 -3.19 -2.02 27.69
C LEU A 232 -2.19 -2.71 26.78
N GLY A 233 -1.22 -3.36 27.39
CA GLY A 233 -0.29 -4.20 26.69
C GLY A 233 -0.95 -5.47 26.14
N ASP A 234 -0.14 -6.50 26.03
CA ASP A 234 -0.60 -7.82 25.59
C ASP A 234 -1.50 -8.47 26.68
N PRO A 235 -2.73 -8.88 26.34
CA PRO A 235 -3.59 -9.62 27.27
C PRO A 235 -2.97 -10.95 27.74
N GLU A 236 -2.13 -11.59 26.93
CA GLU A 236 -1.44 -12.83 27.30
C GLU A 236 -0.32 -12.56 28.31
N ALA A 237 0.44 -11.48 28.13
CA ALA A 237 1.41 -11.04 29.11
C ALA A 237 0.73 -10.69 30.44
N LEU A 238 -0.40 -9.98 30.39
CA LEU A 238 -1.21 -9.66 31.56
C LEU A 238 -1.75 -10.95 32.25
N ALA A 239 -2.17 -11.94 31.46
CA ALA A 239 -2.61 -13.23 32.00
C ALA A 239 -1.47 -14.00 32.70
N THR A 240 -0.25 -13.89 32.17
CA THR A 240 0.95 -14.48 32.78
C THR A 240 1.28 -13.78 34.10
N ASP A 241 1.27 -12.45 34.11
CA ASP A 241 1.57 -11.65 35.33
C ASP A 241 0.55 -11.87 36.42
N LEU A 242 -0.74 -12.02 36.07
CA LEU A 242 -1.82 -12.28 37.04
C LEU A 242 -2.01 -13.77 37.38
N GLY A 243 -1.31 -14.65 36.66
CA GLY A 243 -1.44 -16.11 36.82
C GLY A 243 -2.80 -16.68 36.39
N SER A 244 -3.64 -15.88 35.71
CA SER A 244 -4.99 -16.29 35.31
C SER A 244 -5.50 -15.49 34.09
N VAL A 245 -5.87 -16.21 33.04
CA VAL A 245 -6.53 -15.63 31.83
C VAL A 245 -7.85 -14.95 32.20
N THR A 246 -8.62 -15.55 33.14
CA THR A 246 -9.90 -14.98 33.57
C THR A 246 -9.69 -13.63 34.27
N GLN A 247 -8.69 -13.53 35.15
CA GLN A 247 -8.38 -12.28 35.85
C GLN A 247 -7.87 -11.21 34.88
N ALA A 248 -7.09 -11.59 33.85
CA ALA A 248 -6.64 -10.66 32.82
C ALA A 248 -7.83 -10.10 32.02
N ILE A 249 -8.77 -10.96 31.62
CA ILE A 249 -10.01 -10.55 30.94
C ILE A 249 -10.82 -9.60 31.82
N ASP A 250 -11.09 -10.00 33.08
CA ASP A 250 -11.89 -9.20 34.01
C ASP A 250 -11.23 -7.83 34.29
N SER A 251 -9.90 -7.80 34.45
CA SER A 251 -9.12 -6.55 34.62
C SER A 251 -9.18 -5.64 33.40
N THR A 252 -9.06 -6.21 32.20
CA THR A 252 -9.17 -5.48 30.93
C THR A 252 -10.56 -4.85 30.81
N ILE A 253 -11.62 -5.61 31.05
CA ILE A 253 -13.00 -5.12 31.02
C ILE A 253 -13.22 -4.03 32.06
N ALA A 254 -12.79 -4.25 33.33
CA ALA A 254 -12.91 -3.27 34.37
C ALA A 254 -12.22 -1.93 34.03
N MET A 255 -11.08 -1.99 33.38
CA MET A 255 -10.36 -0.79 32.92
C MET A 255 -11.15 -0.02 31.86
N TYR A 256 -11.62 -0.70 30.81
CA TYR A 256 -12.42 -0.05 29.75
C TYR A 256 -13.73 0.53 30.31
N LEU A 257 -14.43 -0.23 31.16
CA LEU A 257 -15.64 0.23 31.85
C LEU A 257 -15.36 1.47 32.71
N GLY A 258 -14.29 1.42 33.50
CA GLY A 258 -13.91 2.51 34.40
C GLY A 258 -13.52 3.78 33.64
N LEU A 259 -12.74 3.65 32.57
CA LEU A 259 -12.37 4.78 31.70
C LEU A 259 -13.61 5.38 31.03
N THR A 260 -14.46 4.53 30.46
CA THR A 260 -15.68 4.95 29.77
C THR A 260 -16.62 5.68 30.72
N TYR A 261 -16.99 5.05 31.83
CA TYR A 261 -17.96 5.59 32.75
C TYR A 261 -17.49 6.94 33.34
N ARG A 262 -16.26 7.00 33.84
CA ARG A 262 -15.70 8.25 34.42
C ARG A 262 -15.62 9.40 33.42
N SER A 263 -15.43 9.12 32.13
CA SER A 263 -15.21 10.15 31.12
C SER A 263 -16.50 10.55 30.39
N VAL A 264 -17.44 9.62 30.22
CA VAL A 264 -18.67 9.83 29.42
C VAL A 264 -19.87 10.17 30.28
N ALA A 265 -19.92 9.72 31.55
CA ALA A 265 -21.06 10.03 32.42
C ALA A 265 -21.31 11.54 32.54
N GLY A 266 -22.54 11.96 32.29
CA GLY A 266 -22.94 13.36 32.29
C GLY A 266 -22.52 14.18 31.07
N ARG A 267 -21.94 13.55 30.04
CA ARG A 267 -21.62 14.18 28.74
C ARG A 267 -22.54 13.63 27.66
N HIS A 268 -22.93 14.51 26.74
CA HIS A 268 -23.55 14.04 25.53
C HIS A 268 -22.50 13.46 24.57
N VAL A 269 -22.68 12.21 24.17
CA VAL A 269 -21.86 11.48 23.22
C VAL A 269 -22.78 10.62 22.37
N ASP A 270 -22.69 10.74 21.05
CA ASP A 270 -23.53 9.96 20.12
C ASP A 270 -23.17 8.47 20.18
N PHE A 271 -21.88 8.14 20.35
CA PHE A 271 -21.40 6.77 20.59
C PHE A 271 -19.97 6.74 21.14
N VAL A 272 -19.68 5.64 21.78
CA VAL A 272 -18.33 5.30 22.31
C VAL A 272 -17.71 4.23 21.44
N VAL A 273 -16.39 4.31 21.22
CA VAL A 273 -15.64 3.28 20.49
C VAL A 273 -14.50 2.74 21.34
N TRP A 274 -14.45 1.41 21.47
CA TRP A 274 -13.30 0.68 22.01
C TRP A 274 -12.54 0.00 20.85
N PRO A 275 -11.22 -0.10 20.90
CA PRO A 275 -10.42 -0.61 19.79
C PRO A 275 -10.56 -2.13 19.55
N GLU A 276 -9.82 -2.64 18.58
CA GLU A 276 -9.68 -4.07 18.30
C GLU A 276 -9.21 -4.82 19.56
N THR A 277 -9.78 -5.99 19.82
CA THR A 277 -9.47 -6.84 20.97
C THR A 277 -9.64 -6.18 22.34
N ALA A 278 -10.39 -5.08 22.42
CA ALA A 278 -10.73 -4.47 23.72
C ALA A 278 -11.49 -5.44 24.62
N LEU A 279 -12.28 -6.34 24.04
CA LEU A 279 -12.88 -7.48 24.67
C LEU A 279 -12.09 -8.76 24.29
N PRO A 280 -11.05 -9.15 25.04
CA PRO A 280 -10.21 -10.30 24.69
C PRO A 280 -10.90 -11.63 25.05
N SER A 281 -12.16 -11.76 24.71
CA SER A 281 -13.02 -12.91 25.03
C SER A 281 -14.22 -12.97 24.09
N MET A 282 -14.89 -14.13 24.12
CA MET A 282 -16.18 -14.30 23.44
C MET A 282 -17.28 -13.49 24.16
N PRO A 283 -18.31 -13.00 23.44
CA PRO A 283 -19.43 -12.24 24.00
C PRO A 283 -20.39 -13.18 24.78
N ARG A 284 -19.92 -13.73 25.91
CA ARG A 284 -20.71 -14.57 26.80
C ARG A 284 -21.48 -13.72 27.83
N PRO A 285 -22.60 -14.19 28.39
CA PRO A 285 -23.41 -13.41 29.35
C PRO A 285 -22.59 -12.83 30.50
N ARG A 286 -21.67 -13.58 31.08
CA ARG A 286 -20.79 -13.10 32.17
C ARG A 286 -19.95 -11.91 31.77
N VAL A 287 -19.47 -11.89 30.50
CA VAL A 287 -18.58 -10.85 29.94
C VAL A 287 -19.39 -9.65 29.48
N LEU A 288 -20.57 -9.89 28.90
CA LEU A 288 -21.44 -8.82 28.38
C LEU A 288 -22.22 -8.10 29.49
N ALA A 289 -22.62 -8.77 30.56
CA ALA A 289 -23.48 -8.18 31.58
C ALA A 289 -22.93 -6.84 32.16
N PRO A 290 -21.64 -6.71 32.51
CA PRO A 290 -21.09 -5.43 32.97
C PRO A 290 -21.16 -4.34 31.90
N LEU A 291 -20.94 -4.69 30.64
CA LEU A 291 -21.03 -3.76 29.50
C LEU A 291 -22.48 -3.28 29.31
N GLN A 292 -23.43 -4.22 29.35
CA GLN A 292 -24.88 -3.94 29.22
C GLN A 292 -25.36 -2.98 30.31
N VAL A 293 -24.95 -3.21 31.54
CA VAL A 293 -25.29 -2.33 32.68
C VAL A 293 -24.70 -0.93 32.44
N MET A 294 -23.43 -0.83 32.05
CA MET A 294 -22.79 0.46 31.82
C MET A 294 -23.47 1.20 30.64
N VAL A 295 -23.65 0.53 29.51
CA VAL A 295 -24.26 1.13 28.31
C VAL A 295 -25.68 1.56 28.60
N GLY A 296 -26.49 0.71 29.28
CA GLY A 296 -27.85 1.05 29.68
C GLY A 296 -27.90 2.23 30.64
N SER A 297 -26.93 2.34 31.58
CA SER A 297 -26.87 3.46 32.53
C SER A 297 -26.43 4.79 31.86
N LEU A 298 -25.57 4.71 30.83
CA LEU A 298 -25.12 5.88 30.07
C LEU A 298 -26.13 6.30 28.99
N GLY A 299 -26.97 5.36 28.52
CA GLY A 299 -27.88 5.57 27.39
C GLY A 299 -27.14 5.88 26.07
N THR A 300 -25.87 5.46 25.96
CA THR A 300 -24.97 5.78 24.86
C THR A 300 -24.51 4.50 24.16
N PRO A 301 -24.67 4.36 22.83
CA PRO A 301 -24.22 3.17 22.09
C PRO A 301 -22.72 2.93 22.26
N LEU A 302 -22.34 1.65 22.29
CA LEU A 302 -20.94 1.21 22.36
C LEU A 302 -20.59 0.36 21.14
N LEU A 303 -19.52 0.75 20.42
CA LEU A 303 -18.89 -0.04 19.39
C LEU A 303 -17.57 -0.59 19.94
N PHE A 304 -17.32 -1.90 19.82
CA PHE A 304 -16.12 -2.49 20.41
C PHE A 304 -15.60 -3.68 19.63
N GLY A 305 -14.27 -3.84 19.63
CA GLY A 305 -13.59 -4.99 19.05
C GLY A 305 -13.45 -6.13 20.05
N GLY A 306 -13.50 -7.36 19.56
CA GLY A 306 -13.35 -8.57 20.36
C GLY A 306 -13.29 -9.83 19.50
N TYR A 307 -13.50 -10.99 20.11
CA TYR A 307 -13.54 -12.28 19.43
C TYR A 307 -14.95 -12.84 19.43
N ASP A 308 -15.29 -13.62 18.40
CA ASP A 308 -16.51 -14.44 18.38
C ASP A 308 -16.20 -15.86 17.90
N SER A 309 -17.09 -16.79 18.18
CA SER A 309 -16.93 -18.18 17.74
C SER A 309 -18.26 -18.81 17.36
N GLU A 310 -18.22 -19.62 16.32
CA GLU A 310 -19.33 -20.43 15.85
C GLU A 310 -18.98 -21.91 16.00
N ARG A 311 -19.86 -22.66 16.66
CA ARG A 311 -19.71 -24.11 16.76
C ARG A 311 -20.16 -24.76 15.46
N LEU A 312 -19.28 -25.51 14.84
CA LEU A 312 -19.58 -26.40 13.73
C LEU A 312 -20.01 -27.78 14.24
N SER A 313 -20.26 -28.72 13.36
CA SER A 313 -20.54 -30.10 13.72
C SER A 313 -19.35 -30.76 14.44
N GLY A 314 -19.62 -31.48 15.54
CA GLY A 314 -18.61 -32.15 16.34
C GLY A 314 -17.85 -31.20 17.26
N SER A 315 -16.52 -31.34 17.32
CA SER A 315 -15.63 -30.53 18.17
C SER A 315 -15.02 -29.32 17.46
N ARG A 316 -15.40 -29.07 16.21
CA ARG A 316 -14.83 -27.98 15.41
C ARG A 316 -15.49 -26.64 15.73
N TRP A 317 -14.67 -25.58 15.79
CA TRP A 317 -15.08 -24.20 15.99
C TRP A 317 -14.52 -23.33 14.88
N ARG A 318 -15.27 -22.31 14.51
CA ARG A 318 -14.75 -21.16 13.78
C ARG A 318 -14.49 -20.04 14.76
N LEU A 319 -13.32 -19.44 14.67
CA LEU A 319 -12.95 -18.26 15.45
C LEU A 319 -12.93 -17.04 14.54
N TYR A 320 -13.50 -15.95 15.02
CA TYR A 320 -13.58 -14.69 14.28
C TYR A 320 -12.95 -13.56 15.10
N ASN A 321 -12.15 -12.71 14.44
CA ASN A 321 -11.85 -11.37 14.92
C ASN A 321 -13.06 -10.51 14.55
N ALA A 322 -13.68 -9.84 15.54
CA ALA A 322 -15.00 -9.25 15.40
C ALA A 322 -15.09 -7.83 15.92
N ALA A 323 -16.02 -7.06 15.38
CA ALA A 323 -16.50 -5.81 15.94
C ALA A 323 -18.00 -5.92 16.22
N PHE A 324 -18.43 -5.29 17.30
CA PHE A 324 -19.78 -5.39 17.82
C PHE A 324 -20.40 -4.01 18.02
N HIS A 325 -21.71 -3.93 17.89
CA HIS A 325 -22.53 -2.78 18.22
C HIS A 325 -23.51 -3.15 19.35
N MET A 326 -23.40 -2.45 20.44
CA MET A 326 -24.32 -2.52 21.57
C MET A 326 -25.17 -1.24 21.59
N ALA A 327 -26.47 -1.41 21.47
CA ALA A 327 -27.45 -0.31 21.46
C ALA A 327 -27.54 0.37 22.84
N PRO A 328 -28.12 1.59 22.94
CA PRO A 328 -28.21 2.35 24.19
C PRO A 328 -28.92 1.62 25.34
N ASN A 329 -29.79 0.65 25.03
CA ASN A 329 -30.48 -0.18 26.02
C ASN A 329 -29.63 -1.37 26.53
N GLY A 330 -28.38 -1.52 26.02
CA GLY A 330 -27.47 -2.62 26.37
C GLY A 330 -27.63 -3.88 25.51
N ASP A 331 -28.51 -3.90 24.52
CA ASP A 331 -28.66 -5.04 23.61
C ASP A 331 -27.51 -5.09 22.60
N LEU A 332 -26.97 -6.28 22.36
CA LEU A 332 -26.02 -6.52 21.28
C LEU A 332 -26.79 -6.71 19.96
N VAL A 333 -26.76 -5.69 19.11
CA VAL A 333 -27.63 -5.62 17.91
C VAL A 333 -26.95 -6.01 16.62
N ASP A 334 -25.67 -5.66 16.45
CA ASP A 334 -24.95 -5.92 15.22
C ASP A 334 -23.57 -6.51 15.50
N ARG A 335 -23.03 -7.23 14.54
CA ARG A 335 -21.67 -7.77 14.54
C ARG A 335 -21.06 -7.80 13.15
N TYR A 336 -19.78 -7.55 13.09
CA TYR A 336 -18.96 -7.64 11.89
C TYR A 336 -17.80 -8.60 12.14
N TYR A 337 -17.52 -9.47 11.20
CA TYR A 337 -16.37 -10.36 11.23
C TYR A 337 -15.31 -9.91 10.23
N LYS A 338 -14.07 -9.80 10.68
CA LYS A 338 -12.95 -9.42 9.83
C LYS A 338 -12.89 -10.27 8.58
N HIS A 339 -13.00 -9.62 7.44
CA HIS A 339 -13.08 -10.28 6.15
C HIS A 339 -11.69 -10.50 5.53
N LYS A 340 -10.77 -9.53 5.71
CA LYS A 340 -9.39 -9.61 5.21
C LYS A 340 -8.44 -9.90 6.37
N LEU A 341 -8.06 -11.18 6.52
CA LEU A 341 -7.17 -11.63 7.59
C LEU A 341 -5.71 -11.27 7.32
N LEU A 342 -4.96 -11.01 8.40
CA LEU A 342 -3.53 -10.73 8.37
C LEU A 342 -2.73 -12.02 8.14
N LEU A 343 -1.95 -12.01 7.08
CA LEU A 343 -1.05 -13.11 6.72
C LEU A 343 -0.01 -13.33 7.82
N PHE A 344 0.14 -14.56 8.29
CA PHE A 344 1.03 -14.98 9.38
C PHE A 344 0.71 -14.39 10.77
N GLY A 345 -0.28 -13.50 10.89
CA GLY A 345 -0.76 -12.99 12.16
C GLY A 345 -2.08 -13.61 12.60
N GLU A 346 -2.99 -13.82 11.65
CA GLU A 346 -4.34 -14.35 11.92
C GLU A 346 -4.62 -15.67 11.19
N TYR A 347 -3.85 -15.99 10.16
CA TYR A 347 -3.87 -17.30 9.51
C TYR A 347 -2.53 -17.61 8.87
N VAL A 348 -2.21 -18.89 8.74
CA VAL A 348 -1.00 -19.39 8.08
C VAL A 348 -1.40 -20.01 6.73
N PRO A 349 -0.93 -19.48 5.59
CA PRO A 349 -1.23 -20.07 4.30
C PRO A 349 -0.76 -21.51 4.24
N PHE A 350 -1.56 -22.37 3.62
CA PHE A 350 -1.29 -23.80 3.44
C PHE A 350 -1.22 -24.62 4.75
N SER A 351 -1.62 -24.07 5.91
CA SER A 351 -1.65 -24.79 7.19
C SER A 351 -2.52 -26.03 7.14
N GLU A 352 -3.65 -26.01 6.45
CA GLU A 352 -4.50 -27.19 6.23
C GLU A 352 -3.74 -28.33 5.53
N ARG A 353 -2.82 -28.01 4.62
CA ARG A 353 -2.02 -28.97 3.86
C ARG A 353 -0.74 -29.36 4.58
N PHE A 354 -0.16 -28.45 5.35
CA PHE A 354 1.10 -28.61 6.08
C PHE A 354 0.94 -28.11 7.52
N PRO A 355 0.30 -28.92 8.41
CA PRO A 355 0.03 -28.51 9.80
C PRO A 355 1.27 -28.08 10.60
N VAL A 356 2.43 -28.63 10.28
CA VAL A 356 3.72 -28.26 10.89
C VAL A 356 4.03 -26.76 10.79
N LEU A 357 3.43 -26.03 9.83
CA LEU A 357 3.60 -24.60 9.69
C LEU A 357 3.00 -23.82 10.86
N ILE A 358 1.95 -24.35 11.49
CA ILE A 358 1.34 -23.73 12.70
C ILE A 358 2.30 -23.86 13.88
N ASP A 359 2.96 -25.02 14.04
CA ASP A 359 3.89 -25.26 15.13
C ASP A 359 5.17 -24.40 15.01
N LEU A 360 5.52 -24.01 13.78
CA LEU A 360 6.69 -23.17 13.50
C LEU A 360 6.42 -21.66 13.63
N LEU A 361 5.15 -21.26 13.52
CA LEU A 361 4.75 -19.85 13.52
C LEU A 361 3.77 -19.62 14.66
N PRO A 362 4.20 -19.01 15.77
CA PRO A 362 3.32 -18.70 16.90
C PRO A 362 2.29 -17.66 16.45
N THR A 363 1.08 -18.12 16.15
CA THR A 363 -0.07 -17.28 15.83
C THR A 363 -1.08 -17.34 16.94
N PRO A 364 -1.83 -16.26 17.24
CA PRO A 364 -2.87 -16.27 18.28
C PRO A 364 -4.07 -17.19 17.95
N GLY A 365 -4.07 -17.83 16.81
CA GLY A 365 -5.10 -18.78 16.36
C GLY A 365 -5.36 -18.71 14.87
N GLU A 366 -6.04 -19.71 14.32
CA GLU A 366 -6.54 -19.67 12.95
C GLU A 366 -7.92 -19.03 12.92
N PHE A 367 -7.96 -17.76 12.56
CA PHE A 367 -9.22 -17.05 12.38
C PHE A 367 -9.87 -17.43 11.04
N THR A 368 -11.20 -17.38 11.03
CA THR A 368 -12.02 -17.58 9.85
C THR A 368 -12.37 -16.22 9.23
N PRO A 369 -12.22 -16.03 7.91
CA PRO A 369 -12.67 -14.81 7.27
C PRO A 369 -14.18 -14.62 7.40
N GLY A 370 -14.61 -13.40 7.67
CA GLY A 370 -16.02 -13.02 7.69
C GLY A 370 -16.65 -13.03 6.28
N PRO A 371 -17.99 -12.99 6.20
CA PRO A 371 -18.72 -13.07 4.93
C PRO A 371 -18.59 -11.82 4.05
N GLY A 372 -18.25 -10.67 4.62
CA GLY A 372 -18.13 -9.42 3.88
C GLY A 372 -18.47 -8.18 4.70
N PRO A 373 -18.71 -7.05 4.03
CA PRO A 373 -18.98 -5.79 4.70
C PRO A 373 -20.33 -5.79 5.40
N GLU A 374 -20.37 -5.15 6.55
CA GLU A 374 -21.55 -4.88 7.36
C GLU A 374 -21.70 -3.37 7.59
N VAL A 375 -22.90 -2.94 7.97
CA VAL A 375 -23.20 -1.57 8.33
C VAL A 375 -23.97 -1.55 9.63
N PHE A 376 -23.45 -0.82 10.61
CA PHE A 376 -24.11 -0.58 11.90
C PHE A 376 -24.93 0.71 11.81
N ASP A 377 -26.20 0.67 12.12
CA ASP A 377 -26.99 1.89 12.24
C ASP A 377 -26.85 2.46 13.67
N VAL A 378 -26.17 3.58 13.79
CA VAL A 378 -26.01 4.26 15.07
C VAL A 378 -26.71 5.61 15.02
N GLY A 379 -27.90 5.67 15.59
CA GLY A 379 -28.74 6.87 15.63
C GLY A 379 -29.10 7.40 14.25
N GLY A 380 -29.34 6.53 13.27
CA GLY A 380 -29.69 6.87 11.89
C GLY A 380 -28.47 7.22 11.02
N VAL A 381 -27.24 6.98 11.50
CA VAL A 381 -26.02 7.13 10.70
C VAL A 381 -25.43 5.77 10.41
N PRO A 382 -25.28 5.40 9.11
CA PRO A 382 -24.67 4.12 8.71
C PRO A 382 -23.15 4.13 8.93
N LEU A 383 -22.67 3.37 9.90
CA LEU A 383 -21.24 3.20 10.23
C LEU A 383 -20.74 1.89 9.64
N SER A 384 -19.64 1.91 8.90
CA SER A 384 -18.98 0.68 8.42
C SER A 384 -17.80 0.31 9.28
N PRO A 385 -17.88 -0.81 10.02
CA PRO A 385 -16.76 -1.35 10.76
C PRO A 385 -15.69 -1.91 9.82
N LEU A 386 -14.44 -1.66 10.15
CA LEU A 386 -13.24 -2.19 9.50
C LEU A 386 -12.22 -2.53 10.59
N ILE A 387 -11.64 -3.72 10.54
CA ILE A 387 -10.73 -4.14 11.59
C ILE A 387 -9.28 -4.04 11.08
N CYS A 388 -8.48 -3.24 11.80
CA CYS A 388 -7.04 -3.06 11.62
C CYS A 388 -6.72 -2.63 10.17
N TYR A 389 -5.81 -3.31 9.52
CA TYR A 389 -5.31 -2.99 8.19
C TYR A 389 -6.33 -3.17 7.03
N GLU A 390 -7.54 -3.65 7.29
CA GLU A 390 -8.61 -3.71 6.28
C GLU A 390 -8.87 -2.36 5.60
N LEU A 391 -8.74 -1.28 6.37
CA LEU A 391 -8.86 0.10 5.89
C LEU A 391 -7.84 0.43 4.79
N LEU A 392 -6.71 -0.26 4.76
CA LEU A 392 -5.64 -0.04 3.78
C LEU A 392 -5.90 -0.73 2.44
N PHE A 393 -6.95 -1.58 2.36
CA PHE A 393 -7.31 -2.27 1.13
C PHE A 393 -8.49 -1.61 0.42
N PRO A 394 -8.26 -0.88 -0.68
CA PRO A 394 -9.32 -0.11 -1.36
C PRO A 394 -10.52 -0.96 -1.79
N ARG A 395 -10.32 -2.25 -2.06
CA ARG A 395 -11.43 -3.16 -2.43
C ARG A 395 -12.37 -3.40 -1.26
N VAL A 396 -11.83 -3.60 -0.05
CA VAL A 396 -12.60 -3.80 1.18
C VAL A 396 -13.37 -2.52 1.50
N VAL A 397 -12.68 -1.38 1.54
CA VAL A 397 -13.30 -0.07 1.80
C VAL A 397 -14.42 0.23 0.82
N ARG A 398 -14.20 0.05 -0.49
CA ARG A 398 -15.25 0.30 -1.49
C ARG A 398 -16.43 -0.68 -1.36
N ALA A 399 -16.21 -1.90 -0.89
CA ALA A 399 -17.30 -2.83 -0.60
C ALA A 399 -18.17 -2.30 0.55
N SER A 400 -17.55 -1.78 1.63
CA SER A 400 -18.23 -1.14 2.76
C SER A 400 -19.04 0.08 2.33
N LEU A 401 -18.49 0.93 1.45
CA LEU A 401 -19.25 2.07 0.89
C LEU A 401 -20.46 1.64 0.05
N ARG A 402 -20.32 0.56 -0.73
CA ARG A 402 -21.44 0.02 -1.53
C ARG A 402 -22.52 -0.62 -0.67
N ALA A 403 -22.15 -1.14 0.51
CA ALA A 403 -23.11 -1.60 1.51
C ALA A 403 -23.87 -0.46 2.20
N GLY A 404 -23.47 0.80 1.97
CA GLY A 404 -24.17 1.99 2.48
C GLY A 404 -23.40 2.78 3.53
N GLY A 405 -22.19 2.39 3.90
CA GLY A 405 -21.40 3.08 4.91
C GLY A 405 -21.14 4.56 4.62
N GLN A 406 -21.46 5.42 5.57
CA GLN A 406 -21.22 6.87 5.50
C GLN A 406 -20.04 7.31 6.34
N VAL A 407 -19.77 6.64 7.45
CA VAL A 407 -18.60 6.82 8.31
C VAL A 407 -17.85 5.49 8.38
N LEU A 408 -16.54 5.51 8.26
CA LEU A 408 -15.71 4.33 8.46
C LEU A 408 -15.26 4.28 9.91
N VAL A 409 -15.45 3.15 10.59
CA VAL A 409 -14.98 2.95 11.96
C VAL A 409 -13.88 1.90 11.94
N ASN A 410 -12.65 2.32 12.18
CA ASN A 410 -11.48 1.46 12.16
C ASN A 410 -11.09 1.06 13.59
N PHE A 411 -11.30 -0.22 13.90
CA PHE A 411 -10.86 -0.85 15.13
C PHE A 411 -9.48 -1.44 14.92
N THR A 412 -8.46 -1.00 15.64
CA THR A 412 -7.11 -1.48 15.42
C THR A 412 -6.34 -1.68 16.73
N ASN A 413 -5.35 -2.56 16.70
CA ASN A 413 -4.45 -2.79 17.81
C ASN A 413 -2.99 -2.70 17.32
N ASP A 414 -2.44 -1.48 17.38
CA ASP A 414 -1.07 -1.20 16.94
C ASP A 414 0.00 -1.64 17.96
N TYR A 415 -0.39 -2.27 19.10
CA TYR A 415 0.53 -2.76 20.12
C TYR A 415 1.62 -3.68 19.54
N TRP A 416 1.22 -4.52 18.56
CA TRP A 416 2.06 -5.48 17.87
C TRP A 416 3.25 -4.84 17.14
N PHE A 417 3.11 -3.58 16.70
CA PHE A 417 4.05 -2.92 15.79
C PHE A 417 4.99 -1.92 16.47
N GLY A 418 4.92 -1.80 17.80
CA GLY A 418 5.82 -0.97 18.60
C GLY A 418 5.51 0.52 18.57
N ARG A 419 6.53 1.33 18.97
CA ARG A 419 6.30 2.75 19.33
C ARG A 419 6.62 3.76 18.23
N HIS A 420 7.17 3.35 17.10
CA HIS A 420 7.89 4.36 16.29
C HIS A 420 7.35 4.56 14.88
N MET A 421 7.28 3.54 14.06
CA MET A 421 7.06 3.71 12.61
C MET A 421 5.65 3.37 12.16
N GLU A 422 5.21 2.15 12.44
CA GLU A 422 3.98 1.62 11.88
C GLU A 422 2.74 2.44 12.24
N PRO A 423 2.50 2.86 13.51
CA PRO A 423 1.30 3.65 13.85
C PRO A 423 1.21 4.97 13.07
N LEU A 424 2.35 5.60 12.79
CA LEU A 424 2.42 6.82 11.99
C LEU A 424 2.17 6.54 10.51
N GLN A 425 2.77 5.46 9.98
CA GLN A 425 2.53 5.02 8.60
C GLN A 425 1.07 4.66 8.41
N HIS A 426 0.48 3.89 9.33
CA HIS A 426 -0.92 3.48 9.27
C HIS A 426 -1.87 4.69 9.31
N LEU A 427 -1.61 5.68 10.19
CA LEU A 427 -2.38 6.93 10.23
C LEU A 427 -2.29 7.70 8.90
N GLN A 428 -1.10 7.79 8.31
CA GLN A 428 -0.92 8.45 7.01
C GLN A 428 -1.77 7.79 5.91
N LEU A 429 -1.76 6.47 5.82
CA LEU A 429 -2.55 5.73 4.85
C LEU A 429 -4.05 5.87 5.12
N THR A 430 -4.45 5.89 6.40
CA THR A 430 -5.84 6.16 6.83
C THR A 430 -6.33 7.53 6.37
N ARG A 431 -5.52 8.57 6.52
CA ARG A 431 -5.84 9.92 6.06
C ARG A 431 -6.06 9.97 4.53
N MET A 432 -5.21 9.30 3.78
CA MET A 432 -5.38 9.21 2.32
C MET A 432 -6.66 8.47 1.93
N CYS A 433 -7.03 7.41 2.66
CA CYS A 433 -8.28 6.68 2.45
C CYS A 433 -9.50 7.60 2.64
N ALA A 434 -9.48 8.50 3.63
CA ALA A 434 -10.55 9.48 3.84
C ALA A 434 -10.72 10.40 2.61
N ILE A 435 -9.63 10.90 2.04
CA ILE A 435 -9.66 11.72 0.80
C ILE A 435 -10.16 10.91 -0.39
N GLU A 436 -9.60 9.70 -0.59
CA GLU A 436 -9.98 8.82 -1.72
C GLU A 436 -11.48 8.54 -1.75
N THR A 437 -12.07 8.38 -0.58
CA THR A 437 -13.47 7.96 -0.43
C THR A 437 -14.45 9.10 -0.17
N GLY A 438 -13.96 10.27 0.28
CA GLY A 438 -14.79 11.36 0.75
C GLY A 438 -15.58 10.98 2.00
N ARG A 439 -15.04 10.10 2.87
CA ARG A 439 -15.69 9.61 4.08
C ARG A 439 -14.90 9.97 5.32
N PRO A 440 -15.54 10.46 6.37
CA PRO A 440 -14.90 10.63 7.67
C PRO A 440 -14.60 9.27 8.29
N ILE A 441 -13.54 9.23 9.11
CA ILE A 441 -13.04 8.01 9.72
C ILE A 441 -12.90 8.22 11.23
N VAL A 442 -13.45 7.27 12.00
CA VAL A 442 -13.19 7.10 13.43
C VAL A 442 -12.17 5.98 13.55
N ARG A 443 -10.95 6.29 13.97
CA ARG A 443 -9.88 5.33 14.19
C ARG A 443 -9.67 5.14 15.68
N ALA A 444 -10.01 3.96 16.19
CA ALA A 444 -9.82 3.57 17.59
C ALA A 444 -8.64 2.60 17.70
N THR A 445 -7.64 2.95 18.49
CA THR A 445 -6.46 2.12 18.71
C THR A 445 -6.27 1.83 20.21
N ASN A 446 -5.60 0.73 20.54
CA ASN A 446 -5.26 0.40 21.92
C ASN A 446 -4.05 1.22 22.41
N THR A 447 -2.94 1.18 21.67
CA THR A 447 -1.67 1.85 22.04
C THR A 447 -1.17 2.78 20.94
N GLY A 448 -1.75 2.68 19.73
CA GLY A 448 -1.42 3.48 18.57
C GLY A 448 -1.94 4.91 18.69
N ILE A 449 -2.23 5.52 17.55
CA ILE A 449 -2.81 6.86 17.49
C ILE A 449 -4.29 6.74 17.15
N SER A 450 -5.16 6.89 18.16
CA SER A 450 -6.59 7.06 17.93
C SER A 450 -6.85 8.43 17.31
N ALA A 451 -7.77 8.51 16.36
CA ALA A 451 -8.00 9.76 15.64
C ALA A 451 -9.44 9.88 15.11
N LEU A 452 -9.92 11.10 15.06
CA LEU A 452 -11.08 11.51 14.27
C LEU A 452 -10.55 12.24 13.02
N ILE A 453 -10.89 11.72 11.85
CA ILE A 453 -10.41 12.21 10.57
C ILE A 453 -11.62 12.60 9.73
N ASP A 454 -11.65 13.83 9.23
CA ASP A 454 -12.73 14.30 8.38
C ASP A 454 -12.64 13.70 6.95
N HIS A 455 -13.66 13.91 6.15
CA HIS A 455 -13.74 13.47 4.76
C HIS A 455 -12.68 14.10 3.82
N ARG A 456 -11.93 15.10 4.33
CA ARG A 456 -10.82 15.77 3.65
C ARG A 456 -9.45 15.21 4.08
N GLY A 457 -9.42 14.17 4.93
CA GLY A 457 -8.20 13.58 5.46
C GLY A 457 -7.50 14.43 6.53
N GLN A 458 -8.19 15.45 7.07
CA GLN A 458 -7.67 16.26 8.16
C GLN A 458 -7.94 15.58 9.50
N VAL A 459 -6.91 15.51 10.35
CA VAL A 459 -7.04 15.00 11.71
C VAL A 459 -7.68 16.09 12.56
N ILE A 460 -8.92 15.87 13.01
CA ILE A 460 -9.68 16.82 13.85
C ILE A 460 -9.24 16.70 15.31
N ALA A 461 -9.04 15.47 15.75
CA ALA A 461 -8.58 15.13 17.09
C ALA A 461 -7.75 13.85 17.02
N GLN A 462 -6.71 13.75 17.83
CA GLN A 462 -5.91 12.53 17.95
C GLN A 462 -5.38 12.36 19.38
N SER A 463 -5.16 11.09 19.74
CA SER A 463 -4.53 10.71 21.00
C SER A 463 -3.00 10.79 20.92
N GLY A 464 -2.36 10.72 22.06
CA GLY A 464 -0.95 10.40 22.16
C GLY A 464 -0.68 8.93 21.79
N LEU A 465 0.55 8.66 21.36
CA LEU A 465 1.05 7.33 21.12
C LEU A 465 1.44 6.70 22.49
N TRP A 466 0.93 5.50 22.77
CA TRP A 466 1.15 4.80 24.05
C TRP A 466 0.70 5.61 25.28
N THR A 467 -0.42 6.30 25.15
CA THR A 467 -1.09 7.00 26.25
C THR A 467 -2.39 6.30 26.62
N GLN A 468 -2.77 6.40 27.91
CA GLN A 468 -4.10 6.03 28.37
C GLN A 468 -4.97 7.27 28.41
N GLU A 469 -6.00 7.32 27.58
CA GLU A 469 -6.87 8.49 27.49
C GLU A 469 -8.22 8.17 26.85
N VAL A 470 -9.18 9.07 27.04
CA VAL A 470 -10.43 9.06 26.28
C VAL A 470 -10.44 10.29 25.40
N LEU A 471 -10.34 10.07 24.09
CA LEU A 471 -10.35 11.11 23.07
C LEU A 471 -11.79 11.51 22.74
N PHE A 472 -12.10 12.78 22.91
CA PHE A 472 -13.38 13.36 22.51
C PHE A 472 -13.21 14.22 21.29
N GLY A 473 -14.21 14.22 20.41
CA GLY A 473 -14.23 15.15 19.29
C GLY A 473 -15.55 15.12 18.53
N ARG A 474 -15.72 16.17 17.74
CA ARG A 474 -16.91 16.39 16.89
C ARG A 474 -16.57 16.04 15.45
N LEU A 475 -17.16 14.96 14.94
CA LEU A 475 -16.92 14.47 13.59
C LEU A 475 -17.99 14.98 12.63
N PRO A 476 -17.66 15.89 11.70
CA PRO A 476 -18.61 16.30 10.68
C PRO A 476 -18.82 15.18 9.66
N VAL A 477 -20.06 14.80 9.46
CA VAL A 477 -20.47 13.82 8.46
C VAL A 477 -21.14 14.57 7.30
N PRO A 478 -20.49 14.67 6.14
CA PRO A 478 -21.09 15.30 4.97
C PRO A 478 -22.22 14.45 4.40
N GLU A 479 -23.06 15.07 3.58
CA GLU A 479 -23.98 14.31 2.73
C GLU A 479 -23.19 13.29 1.89
N PRO A 480 -23.72 12.06 1.72
CA PRO A 480 -23.02 11.01 1.00
C PRO A 480 -22.69 11.40 -0.43
N MET A 481 -21.41 11.45 -0.75
CA MET A 481 -20.94 11.70 -2.11
C MET A 481 -20.07 10.52 -2.58
N TRP A 482 -20.06 10.31 -3.89
CA TRP A 482 -19.18 9.33 -4.51
C TRP A 482 -18.06 10.03 -5.25
N THR A 483 -16.83 9.88 -4.74
CA THR A 483 -15.66 10.29 -5.51
C THR A 483 -15.50 9.39 -6.74
N PRO A 484 -14.89 9.87 -7.83
CA PRO A 484 -14.58 9.02 -8.98
C PRO A 484 -13.83 7.75 -8.60
N TYR A 485 -12.84 7.87 -7.70
CA TYR A 485 -12.08 6.70 -7.27
C TYR A 485 -12.92 5.73 -6.43
N ALA A 486 -13.73 6.21 -5.48
CA ALA A 486 -14.62 5.35 -4.70
C ALA A 486 -15.59 4.58 -5.60
N ARG A 487 -16.06 5.20 -6.67
CA ARG A 487 -17.02 4.62 -7.62
C ARG A 487 -16.38 3.57 -8.54
N TRP A 488 -15.24 3.90 -9.17
CA TRP A 488 -14.64 3.10 -10.24
C TRP A 488 -13.33 2.40 -9.84
N GLY A 489 -12.71 2.79 -8.74
CA GLY A 489 -11.47 2.21 -8.23
C GLY A 489 -10.31 2.36 -9.22
N GLU A 490 -9.48 1.34 -9.34
CA GLU A 490 -8.27 1.36 -10.16
C GLU A 490 -8.52 1.56 -11.67
N ARG A 491 -9.77 1.50 -12.11
CA ARG A 491 -10.12 1.81 -13.51
C ARG A 491 -9.81 3.25 -13.88
N VAL A 492 -9.93 4.19 -12.91
CA VAL A 492 -9.58 5.61 -13.15
C VAL A 492 -8.08 5.81 -13.32
N THR A 493 -7.25 5.06 -12.59
CA THR A 493 -5.80 5.04 -12.77
C THR A 493 -5.43 4.49 -14.16
N ALA A 494 -6.06 3.39 -14.57
CA ALA A 494 -5.86 2.81 -15.89
C ALA A 494 -6.28 3.78 -17.02
N ALA A 495 -7.38 4.50 -16.85
CA ALA A 495 -7.84 5.51 -17.78
C ALA A 495 -6.84 6.68 -17.88
N LEU A 496 -6.33 7.18 -16.75
CA LEU A 496 -5.28 8.21 -16.74
C LEU A 496 -4.05 7.75 -17.52
N ALA A 497 -3.54 6.55 -17.24
CA ALA A 497 -2.41 6.00 -17.97
C ALA A 497 -2.71 5.89 -19.47
N GLY A 498 -3.90 5.42 -19.85
CA GLY A 498 -4.34 5.32 -21.26
C GLY A 498 -4.36 6.66 -21.97
N VAL A 499 -4.88 7.71 -21.33
CA VAL A 499 -4.88 9.08 -21.87
C VAL A 499 -3.44 9.59 -22.07
N CYS A 500 -2.57 9.38 -21.08
CA CYS A 500 -1.16 9.77 -21.20
C CYS A 500 -0.46 9.05 -22.38
N TRP A 501 -0.74 7.75 -22.56
CA TRP A 501 -0.23 6.98 -23.70
C TRP A 501 -0.74 7.50 -25.04
N LEU A 502 -2.03 7.87 -25.13
CA LEU A 502 -2.63 8.44 -26.33
C LEU A 502 -1.97 9.78 -26.66
N VAL A 503 -1.83 10.68 -25.69
CA VAL A 503 -1.20 12.00 -25.86
C VAL A 503 0.24 11.86 -26.34
N VAL A 504 1.04 11.02 -25.68
CA VAL A 504 2.42 10.76 -26.09
C VAL A 504 2.47 10.15 -27.49
N GLY A 505 1.59 9.20 -27.80
CA GLY A 505 1.49 8.58 -29.13
C GLY A 505 1.18 9.59 -30.23
N LEU A 506 0.22 10.49 -30.02
CA LEU A 506 -0.14 11.57 -30.96
C LEU A 506 1.02 12.55 -31.16
N MET A 507 1.65 12.99 -30.09
CA MET A 507 2.83 13.88 -30.21
C MET A 507 3.98 13.22 -30.98
N TRP A 508 4.20 11.92 -30.78
CA TRP A 508 5.20 11.18 -31.56
C TRP A 508 4.85 11.08 -33.06
N ALA A 509 3.58 10.96 -33.38
CA ALA A 509 3.13 10.97 -34.76
C ALA A 509 3.39 12.33 -35.43
N VAL A 510 3.12 13.43 -34.71
CA VAL A 510 3.34 14.81 -35.17
C VAL A 510 4.83 15.15 -35.28
N LEU A 511 5.64 14.71 -34.30
CA LEU A 511 7.08 14.99 -34.23
C LEU A 511 7.94 14.05 -35.09
N ARG A 512 7.34 13.13 -35.85
CA ARG A 512 8.09 12.30 -36.81
C ARG A 512 8.77 13.21 -37.84
N PRO A 513 10.10 13.13 -38.00
CA PRO A 513 10.74 13.83 -39.12
C PRO A 513 10.13 13.30 -40.39
N ARG A 514 9.61 14.20 -41.25
CA ARG A 514 9.22 13.82 -42.59
C ARG A 514 10.44 13.15 -43.21
N ARG A 515 10.33 11.86 -43.57
CA ARG A 515 11.35 11.20 -44.39
C ARG A 515 11.49 12.08 -45.66
N ARG A 516 12.64 12.73 -45.84
CA ARG A 516 12.97 13.32 -47.12
C ARG A 516 12.85 12.18 -48.13
N ALA A 517 12.02 12.38 -49.13
CA ALA A 517 12.00 11.50 -50.29
C ALA A 517 13.44 11.38 -50.81
N PRO A 518 13.91 10.18 -51.21
CA PRO A 518 15.19 10.09 -51.87
C PRO A 518 15.18 11.05 -53.05
N ALA A 519 16.21 11.88 -53.18
CA ALA A 519 16.38 12.77 -54.31
C ALA A 519 16.42 11.88 -55.57
N THR A 520 15.32 11.89 -56.31
CA THR A 520 15.26 11.30 -57.64
C THR A 520 16.02 12.22 -58.53
N GLY A 521 17.19 11.80 -59.00
CA GLY A 521 17.85 12.51 -60.09
C GLY A 521 19.36 12.40 -60.08
N GLU A 522 19.91 11.25 -60.35
CA GLU A 522 21.10 11.12 -61.21
C GLU A 522 20.76 10.07 -62.25
N PRO A 523 20.84 10.46 -63.59
CA PRO A 523 20.69 9.47 -64.64
C PRO A 523 21.90 8.53 -64.66
N PRO A 524 21.73 7.27 -65.07
CA PRO A 524 22.85 6.34 -65.16
C PRO A 524 23.85 6.82 -66.24
N ALA A 525 25.11 6.87 -65.82
CA ALA A 525 26.22 7.13 -66.75
C ALA A 525 26.23 6.03 -67.82
N GLU A 526 26.12 6.47 -69.10
CA GLU A 526 26.32 5.64 -70.31
C GLU A 526 27.69 4.97 -70.27
N SER A 527 27.69 3.65 -70.35
CA SER A 527 28.88 2.82 -70.52
C SER A 527 29.33 2.96 -72.02
N ALA A 528 30.42 3.68 -72.25
CA ALA A 528 31.14 3.61 -73.50
C ALA A 528 31.85 2.26 -73.61
N SER A 529 31.42 1.47 -74.57
CA SER A 529 32.07 0.26 -75.04
C SER A 529 33.27 0.60 -75.87
N ALA A 530 34.43 0.04 -75.62
CA ALA A 530 35.47 -0.18 -76.60
C ALA A 530 36.20 -1.48 -76.29
N GLY A 531 36.11 -2.40 -77.24
CA GLY A 531 36.70 -3.70 -77.22
C GLY A 531 38.17 -3.72 -77.52
N HIS A 532 38.82 -4.81 -77.22
CA HIS A 532 39.70 -5.58 -78.16
C HIS A 532 40.27 -6.86 -77.46
N HIS A 533 40.01 -7.94 -78.17
CA HIS A 533 40.82 -9.14 -78.47
C HIS A 533 41.87 -9.69 -77.49
N GLY A 534 41.81 -11.02 -77.32
CA GLY A 534 42.96 -11.86 -77.03
C GLY A 534 42.69 -13.09 -76.25
N SER A 535 42.32 -14.20 -76.85
CA SER A 535 42.52 -15.57 -76.44
C SER A 535 43.94 -16.04 -76.86
N PRO A 536 44.38 -17.27 -76.56
CA PRO A 536 44.08 -18.27 -75.49
C PRO A 536 45.38 -18.91 -74.91
N THR A 537 45.26 -19.88 -74.07
CA THR A 537 45.95 -21.20 -73.90
C THR A 537 46.10 -21.54 -72.39
N ALA A 538 45.46 -22.63 -71.95
CA ALA A 538 45.81 -24.05 -71.94
C ALA A 538 46.84 -24.45 -70.85
N GLY A 539 46.46 -25.41 -70.10
CA GLY A 539 47.32 -26.31 -69.32
C GLY A 539 46.93 -26.38 -67.86
N SER A 540 46.27 -27.38 -67.46
CA SER A 540 46.53 -28.79 -67.30
C SER A 540 46.93 -29.17 -65.86
N LEU A 541 46.10 -30.04 -65.33
CA LEU A 541 46.39 -31.24 -64.51
C LEU A 541 46.78 -31.08 -63.04
N ALA A 542 45.95 -31.63 -62.19
CA ALA A 542 46.01 -32.92 -61.58
C ALA A 542 46.55 -33.00 -60.14
N GLY A 543 45.85 -33.74 -59.39
CA GLY A 543 46.31 -34.64 -58.36
C GLY A 543 45.75 -34.29 -56.97
N ALA A 544 44.70 -34.89 -56.52
CA ALA A 544 44.55 -36.24 -56.03
C ALA A 544 45.06 -36.47 -54.59
N GLU A 545 44.13 -36.94 -53.83
CA GLU A 545 44.31 -37.93 -52.72
C GLU A 545 44.78 -37.43 -51.35
N THR A 546 44.35 -37.86 -50.27
CA THR A 546 43.41 -38.85 -49.70
C THR A 546 43.61 -38.86 -48.19
N ARG A 547 42.55 -39.27 -47.54
CA ARG A 547 42.56 -40.01 -46.23
C ARG A 547 43.08 -39.27 -44.99
N GLY A 548 42.51 -39.37 -43.85
CA GLY A 548 41.54 -40.26 -43.32
C GLY A 548 41.58 -40.24 -41.79
N GLY A 549 40.52 -40.56 -41.17
CA GLY A 549 40.44 -41.24 -39.88
C GLY A 549 40.74 -40.40 -38.65
N GLY A 550 39.99 -40.40 -37.64
CA GLY A 550 39.02 -41.24 -37.08
C GLY A 550 39.03 -41.10 -35.56
N ARG A 551 37.86 -41.23 -35.00
CA ARG A 551 37.55 -41.68 -33.62
C ARG A 551 38.03 -40.78 -32.48
N ALA A 552 37.16 -40.35 -31.62
CA ALA A 552 36.15 -40.87 -30.71
C ALA A 552 36.59 -40.74 -29.25
N SER A 553 35.63 -40.32 -28.48
CA SER A 553 35.36 -40.62 -27.07
C SER A 553 36.30 -40.05 -25.99
N ALA A 554 35.80 -39.17 -25.19
CA ALA A 554 35.31 -39.45 -23.84
C ALA A 554 34.52 -38.22 -23.36
#